data_98b48b9a722d6cbdefd60d44eff70ecf
#
_entry.id   98b48b9a722d6cbdefd60d44eff70ecf
#
_cell.length_a   1.000
_cell.length_b   1.000
_cell.length_c   1.000
_cell.angle_alpha   90.00
_cell.angle_beta   90.00
_cell.angle_gamma   90.00
#
_symmetry.space_group_name_H-M   'P 1'
#
loop_
_entity.id
_entity.type
_entity.pdbx_description
1 polymer ?
#
loop_
_entity_poly.entity_id
_entity_poly.type
_entity_poly.pdbx_seq_one_letter_code
_entity_poly.pdbx_strand_id
1 'polypeptide(L)'
;DETQHMIERSGSTSVRAAGDFLKTLFDEAHTSIALVGLPELLRLFDVNEQLRNRARTPVRYYPYSYQGKDYVEFRRALAGAMSYFLDMGWDTYEVDDPCFAKRMYVASAGRFGMVIKILAEVERTCSTTKKATQKHFAKAFADTAGFDRQPGNPFSAVEPISVEQLAKVYSSVMHEAGLAVGGASF
;
A
#
# COMPACT_ATOMS: atom_id res chain seq x y z
N ASP A 1 16.14 3.80 3.99
CA ASP A 1 14.75 3.48 4.27
C ASP A 1 14.33 4.17 5.56
N GLU A 2 13.07 4.57 5.65
CA GLU A 2 12.53 5.30 6.82
C GLU A 2 13.15 6.68 7.10
N THR A 3 13.58 7.36 6.06
CA THR A 3 14.19 8.70 6.16
C THR A 3 13.26 9.73 6.82
N GLN A 4 11.95 9.46 6.86
CA GLN A 4 10.97 10.31 7.57
C GLN A 4 11.27 10.46 9.07
N HIS A 5 11.90 9.50 9.73
CA HIS A 5 12.28 9.60 11.14
C HIS A 5 13.29 10.72 11.41
N MET A 6 14.02 11.15 10.38
CA MET A 6 14.88 12.33 10.49
C MET A 6 14.06 13.62 10.61
N ILE A 7 12.78 13.59 10.23
CA ILE A 7 11.87 14.74 10.19
C ILE A 7 10.91 14.73 11.38
N GLU A 8 10.37 13.58 11.76
CA GLU A 8 9.30 13.44 12.75
C GLU A 8 9.72 13.85 14.18
N ARG A 9 10.99 13.67 14.54
CA ARG A 9 11.52 13.99 15.89
C ARG A 9 12.00 15.42 16.06
N SER A 10 11.75 16.28 15.08
CA SER A 10 12.54 17.49 14.98
C SER A 10 11.72 18.68 14.54
N GLY A 11 11.86 19.79 15.27
CA GLY A 11 11.35 21.09 14.84
C GLY A 11 11.99 21.59 13.54
N SER A 12 11.52 22.71 12.99
CA SER A 12 11.95 23.26 11.69
C SER A 12 13.48 23.37 11.51
N THR A 13 14.23 23.62 12.59
CA THR A 13 15.70 23.71 12.57
C THR A 13 16.36 22.38 12.20
N SER A 14 15.78 21.29 12.59
CA SER A 14 16.34 19.95 12.37
C SER A 14 16.00 19.38 10.99
N VAL A 15 14.85 19.73 10.40
CA VAL A 15 14.53 19.39 9.02
C VAL A 15 15.54 20.05 8.07
N ARG A 16 15.92 21.30 8.36
CA ARG A 16 16.94 22.01 7.60
C ARG A 16 18.32 21.35 7.75
N ALA A 17 18.71 20.99 8.98
CA ALA A 17 19.98 20.30 9.24
C ALA A 17 20.04 18.93 8.55
N ALA A 18 18.95 18.18 8.53
CA ALA A 18 18.85 16.94 7.77
C ALA A 18 19.05 17.16 6.26
N GLY A 19 18.43 18.22 5.71
CA GLY A 19 18.62 18.58 4.30
C GLY A 19 20.07 18.98 3.97
N ASP A 20 20.72 19.74 4.87
CA ASP A 20 22.12 20.16 4.72
C ASP A 20 23.07 18.95 4.82
N PHE A 21 22.80 18.01 5.70
CA PHE A 21 23.55 16.74 5.81
C PHE A 21 23.44 15.92 4.51
N LEU A 22 22.22 15.73 3.98
CA LEU A 22 22.02 15.00 2.74
C LEU A 22 22.71 15.68 1.55
N LYS A 23 22.71 17.00 1.51
CA LYS A 23 23.44 17.77 0.50
C LYS A 23 24.94 17.51 0.59
N THR A 24 25.53 17.60 1.80
CA THR A 24 26.95 17.36 2.02
C THR A 24 27.31 15.92 1.63
N LEU A 25 26.50 14.95 2.03
CA LEU A 25 26.68 13.54 1.66
C LEU A 25 26.67 13.34 0.15
N PHE A 26 25.72 13.99 -0.55
CA PHE A 26 25.64 13.92 -2.02
C PHE A 26 26.88 14.51 -2.69
N ASP A 27 27.34 15.68 -2.20
CA ASP A 27 28.49 16.38 -2.77
C ASP A 27 29.80 15.62 -2.51
N GLU A 28 29.99 15.02 -1.32
CA GLU A 28 31.21 14.32 -0.95
C GLU A 28 31.27 12.87 -1.49
N ALA A 29 30.14 12.17 -1.48
CA ALA A 29 30.10 10.77 -1.91
C ALA A 29 30.14 10.58 -3.43
N HIS A 30 29.87 11.63 -4.21
CA HIS A 30 29.76 11.58 -5.67
C HIS A 30 28.88 10.44 -6.18
N THR A 31 27.76 10.18 -5.47
CA THR A 31 26.85 9.06 -5.73
C THR A 31 25.41 9.55 -5.88
N SER A 32 24.57 8.72 -6.47
CA SER A 32 23.14 8.97 -6.52
C SER A 32 22.48 8.50 -5.23
N ILE A 33 21.62 9.34 -4.65
CA ILE A 33 20.88 9.03 -3.42
C ILE A 33 19.40 8.89 -3.79
N ALA A 34 18.77 7.77 -3.40
CA ALA A 34 17.33 7.58 -3.45
C ALA A 34 16.76 7.70 -2.04
N LEU A 35 15.89 8.68 -1.83
CA LEU A 35 15.16 8.87 -0.58
C LEU A 35 13.80 8.18 -0.70
N VAL A 36 13.52 7.26 0.21
CA VAL A 36 12.26 6.52 0.28
C VAL A 36 11.64 6.74 1.64
N GLY A 37 10.36 7.07 1.68
CA GLY A 37 9.65 7.32 2.92
C GLY A 37 8.22 7.81 2.70
N LEU A 38 7.58 8.22 3.77
CA LEU A 38 6.22 8.78 3.78
C LEU A 38 6.17 10.17 3.10
N PRO A 39 4.98 10.69 2.77
CA PRO A 39 4.81 11.99 2.11
C PRO A 39 5.47 13.15 2.84
N GLU A 40 5.60 13.07 4.18
CA GLU A 40 6.28 14.04 5.04
C GLU A 40 7.74 14.27 4.63
N LEU A 41 8.37 13.27 3.96
CA LEU A 41 9.72 13.39 3.42
C LEU A 41 9.87 14.56 2.45
N LEU A 42 8.79 14.95 1.77
CA LEU A 42 8.78 16.08 0.85
C LEU A 42 9.11 17.40 1.56
N ARG A 43 8.85 17.51 2.86
CA ARG A 43 9.19 18.72 3.65
C ARG A 43 10.68 19.03 3.66
N LEU A 44 11.56 18.05 3.42
CA LEU A 44 13.00 18.31 3.24
C LEU A 44 13.27 19.22 2.05
N PHE A 45 12.51 19.06 0.98
CA PHE A 45 12.65 19.83 -0.25
C PHE A 45 11.95 21.21 -0.15
N ASP A 46 10.93 21.32 0.70
CA ASP A 46 10.24 22.60 0.94
C ASP A 46 11.13 23.60 1.68
N VAL A 47 11.92 23.11 2.65
CA VAL A 47 12.77 23.96 3.50
C VAL A 47 14.20 24.11 2.97
N ASN A 48 14.62 23.33 1.98
CA ASN A 48 15.96 23.35 1.42
C ASN A 48 15.93 23.46 -0.12
N GLU A 49 15.99 24.70 -0.60
CA GLU A 49 15.97 25.00 -2.03
C GLU A 49 17.14 24.36 -2.81
N GLN A 50 18.32 24.28 -2.22
CA GLN A 50 19.48 23.66 -2.87
C GLN A 50 19.30 22.16 -3.06
N LEU A 51 18.71 21.48 -2.08
CA LEU A 51 18.37 20.08 -2.20
C LEU A 51 17.27 19.87 -3.24
N ARG A 52 16.24 20.72 -3.22
CA ARG A 52 15.15 20.68 -4.22
C ARG A 52 15.66 20.84 -5.66
N ASN A 53 16.58 21.77 -5.90
CA ASN A 53 17.13 22.02 -7.25
C ASN A 53 17.98 20.85 -7.78
N ARG A 54 18.45 19.96 -6.92
CA ARG A 54 19.21 18.75 -7.27
C ARG A 54 18.34 17.50 -7.38
N ALA A 55 17.14 17.53 -6.80
CA ALA A 55 16.22 16.41 -6.80
C ALA A 55 15.52 16.25 -8.15
N ARG A 56 15.25 15.02 -8.53
CA ARG A 56 14.30 14.70 -9.61
C ARG A 56 12.88 14.78 -9.10
N THR A 57 11.92 14.82 -10.00
CA THR A 57 10.50 14.77 -9.68
C THR A 57 10.22 13.53 -8.81
N PRO A 58 9.56 13.71 -7.65
CA PRO A 58 9.23 12.59 -6.77
C PRO A 58 8.31 11.59 -7.44
N VAL A 59 8.63 10.31 -7.30
CA VAL A 59 7.71 9.22 -7.67
C VAL A 59 6.82 8.92 -6.47
N ARG A 60 5.52 8.97 -6.69
CA ARG A 60 4.52 8.77 -5.64
C ARG A 60 3.82 7.44 -5.82
N TYR A 61 3.89 6.58 -4.82
CA TYR A 61 3.19 5.29 -4.77
C TYR A 61 2.02 5.39 -3.82
N TYR A 62 0.87 5.80 -4.36
CA TYR A 62 -0.38 5.81 -3.61
C TYR A 62 -1.06 4.44 -3.64
N PRO A 63 -1.97 4.15 -2.68
CA PRO A 63 -2.90 3.04 -2.83
C PRO A 63 -3.66 3.14 -4.14
N TYR A 64 -3.90 2.01 -4.79
CA TYR A 64 -4.74 1.99 -5.99
C TYR A 64 -6.13 2.54 -5.67
N SER A 65 -6.64 3.46 -6.49
CA SER A 65 -8.02 3.93 -6.37
C SER A 65 -9.01 2.79 -6.66
N TYR A 66 -10.20 2.87 -6.06
CA TYR A 66 -11.26 1.86 -6.21
C TYR A 66 -12.01 1.94 -7.55
N GLN A 67 -11.64 2.85 -8.43
CA GLN A 67 -12.31 3.07 -9.71
C GLN A 67 -11.35 3.43 -10.84
N GLY A 68 -11.88 3.43 -12.06
CA GLY A 68 -11.14 3.83 -13.24
C GLY A 68 -9.94 2.93 -13.54
N LYS A 69 -8.89 3.53 -14.08
CA LYS A 69 -7.68 2.82 -14.52
C LYS A 69 -6.94 2.15 -13.35
N ASP A 70 -6.88 2.79 -12.20
CA ASP A 70 -6.17 2.28 -11.03
C ASP A 70 -6.78 0.97 -10.51
N TYR A 71 -8.12 0.86 -10.51
CA TYR A 71 -8.77 -0.39 -10.10
C TYR A 71 -8.51 -1.52 -11.11
N VAL A 72 -8.43 -1.20 -12.39
CA VAL A 72 -8.05 -2.17 -13.42
C VAL A 72 -6.61 -2.66 -13.21
N GLU A 73 -5.69 -1.75 -12.90
CA GLU A 73 -4.29 -2.12 -12.61
C GLU A 73 -4.18 -2.93 -11.31
N PHE A 74 -4.96 -2.58 -10.28
CA PHE A 74 -5.04 -3.39 -9.06
C PHE A 74 -5.47 -4.83 -9.36
N ARG A 75 -6.54 -5.00 -10.14
CA ARG A 75 -7.02 -6.33 -10.56
C ARG A 75 -5.97 -7.09 -11.36
N ARG A 76 -5.27 -6.40 -12.27
CA ARG A 76 -4.20 -7.01 -13.07
C ARG A 76 -3.04 -7.48 -12.20
N ALA A 77 -2.61 -6.68 -11.24
CA ALA A 77 -1.56 -7.04 -10.30
C ALA A 77 -1.99 -8.22 -9.40
N LEU A 78 -3.24 -8.22 -8.91
CA LEU A 78 -3.80 -9.33 -8.15
C LEU A 78 -3.87 -10.60 -9.00
N ALA A 79 -4.31 -10.51 -10.25
CA ALA A 79 -4.35 -11.63 -11.18
C ALA A 79 -2.97 -12.25 -11.40
N GLY A 80 -1.92 -11.43 -11.53
CA GLY A 80 -0.54 -11.90 -11.61
C GLY A 80 -0.10 -12.68 -10.36
N ALA A 81 -0.45 -12.18 -9.17
CA ALA A 81 -0.16 -12.90 -7.93
C ALA A 81 -0.95 -14.21 -7.79
N MET A 82 -2.21 -14.22 -8.23
CA MET A 82 -3.04 -15.44 -8.20
C MET A 82 -2.59 -16.47 -9.23
N SER A 83 -2.10 -16.06 -10.41
CA SER A 83 -1.50 -16.99 -11.39
C SER A 83 -0.37 -17.80 -10.78
N TYR A 84 0.48 -17.18 -9.95
CA TYR A 84 1.53 -17.89 -9.24
C TYR A 84 0.98 -19.06 -8.38
N PHE A 85 -0.11 -18.83 -7.65
CA PHE A 85 -0.74 -19.88 -6.85
C PHE A 85 -1.27 -21.03 -7.73
N LEU A 86 -1.95 -20.71 -8.83
CA LEU A 86 -2.48 -21.72 -9.75
C LEU A 86 -1.37 -22.53 -10.43
N ASP A 87 -0.31 -21.85 -10.88
CA ASP A 87 0.86 -22.51 -11.51
C ASP A 87 1.57 -23.47 -10.54
N MET A 88 1.55 -23.14 -9.23
CA MET A 88 2.05 -23.99 -8.17
C MET A 88 1.07 -25.09 -7.73
N GLY A 89 -0.06 -25.25 -8.42
CA GLY A 89 -1.05 -26.30 -8.21
C GLY A 89 -1.96 -26.08 -6.99
N TRP A 90 -2.26 -24.82 -6.65
CA TRP A 90 -3.19 -24.51 -5.57
C TRP A 90 -4.65 -24.59 -6.03
N ASP A 91 -5.49 -25.19 -5.20
CA ASP A 91 -6.96 -25.13 -5.32
C ASP A 91 -7.46 -23.85 -4.62
N THR A 92 -7.76 -22.81 -5.40
CA THR A 92 -8.13 -21.49 -4.90
C THR A 92 -9.06 -20.77 -5.88
N TYR A 93 -9.25 -19.45 -5.69
CA TYR A 93 -10.03 -18.61 -6.58
C TYR A 93 -9.41 -18.51 -7.98
N GLU A 94 -10.28 -18.35 -8.98
CA GLU A 94 -9.84 -18.05 -10.35
C GLU A 94 -9.07 -16.73 -10.41
N VAL A 95 -8.17 -16.62 -11.38
CA VAL A 95 -7.25 -15.49 -11.54
C VAL A 95 -7.96 -14.14 -11.57
N ASP A 96 -9.13 -14.06 -12.20
CA ASP A 96 -9.87 -12.81 -12.39
C ASP A 96 -11.30 -12.87 -11.81
N ASP A 97 -11.48 -13.54 -10.68
CA ASP A 97 -12.75 -13.53 -9.95
C ASP A 97 -13.07 -12.11 -9.43
N PRO A 98 -14.11 -11.46 -9.95
CA PRO A 98 -14.41 -10.08 -9.57
C PRO A 98 -14.90 -9.95 -8.12
N CYS A 99 -15.53 -10.98 -7.56
CA CYS A 99 -15.98 -10.99 -6.17
C CYS A 99 -14.79 -11.10 -5.23
N PHE A 100 -13.85 -11.98 -5.53
CA PHE A 100 -12.61 -12.10 -4.80
C PHE A 100 -11.76 -10.83 -4.89
N ALA A 101 -11.66 -10.23 -6.08
CA ALA A 101 -10.92 -8.98 -6.27
C ALA A 101 -11.47 -7.84 -5.41
N LYS A 102 -12.80 -7.69 -5.31
CA LYS A 102 -13.43 -6.69 -4.43
C LYS A 102 -13.13 -6.96 -2.95
N ARG A 103 -13.22 -8.23 -2.50
CA ARG A 103 -12.88 -8.60 -1.11
C ARG A 103 -11.42 -8.31 -0.81
N MET A 104 -10.51 -8.65 -1.72
CA MET A 104 -9.08 -8.38 -1.57
C MET A 104 -8.80 -6.88 -1.59
N TYR A 105 -9.53 -6.11 -2.41
CA TYR A 105 -9.42 -4.65 -2.40
C TYR A 105 -9.82 -4.06 -1.04
N VAL A 106 -10.95 -4.46 -0.49
CA VAL A 106 -11.39 -3.99 0.84
C VAL A 106 -10.38 -4.40 1.91
N ALA A 107 -9.88 -5.64 1.86
CA ALA A 107 -8.88 -6.14 2.81
C ALA A 107 -7.57 -5.35 2.79
N SER A 108 -7.18 -4.84 1.63
CA SER A 108 -5.92 -4.12 1.43
C SER A 108 -6.07 -2.61 1.37
N ALA A 109 -7.30 -2.11 1.20
CA ALA A 109 -7.61 -0.72 0.89
C ALA A 109 -6.77 -0.16 -0.28
N GLY A 110 -6.56 -0.98 -1.32
CA GLY A 110 -5.76 -0.65 -2.49
C GLY A 110 -4.23 -0.69 -2.26
N ARG A 111 -3.75 -1.08 -1.08
CA ARG A 111 -2.32 -1.21 -0.76
C ARG A 111 -1.80 -2.59 -1.18
N PHE A 112 -1.10 -2.67 -2.29
CA PHE A 112 -0.66 -3.98 -2.82
C PHE A 112 0.29 -4.74 -1.88
N GLY A 113 1.09 -4.04 -1.08
CA GLY A 113 1.90 -4.67 -0.02
C GLY A 113 1.05 -5.46 0.99
N MET A 114 -0.18 -5.02 1.27
CA MET A 114 -1.11 -5.74 2.14
C MET A 114 -1.69 -6.99 1.45
N VAL A 115 -1.94 -6.90 0.14
CA VAL A 115 -2.31 -8.08 -0.68
C VAL A 115 -1.25 -9.17 -0.55
N ILE A 116 0.01 -8.82 -0.75
CA ILE A 116 1.13 -9.77 -0.64
C ILE A 116 1.23 -10.37 0.77
N LYS A 117 1.04 -9.57 1.83
CA LYS A 117 1.04 -10.08 3.21
C LYS A 117 -0.07 -11.12 3.45
N ILE A 118 -1.29 -10.85 2.98
CA ILE A 118 -2.42 -11.79 3.10
C ILE A 118 -2.12 -13.08 2.31
N LEU A 119 -1.63 -12.98 1.08
CA LEU A 119 -1.28 -14.13 0.25
C LEU A 119 -0.15 -14.96 0.89
N ALA A 120 0.89 -14.34 1.40
CA ALA A 120 1.98 -15.02 2.09
C ALA A 120 1.48 -15.76 3.35
N GLU A 121 0.53 -15.18 4.09
CA GLU A 121 -0.05 -15.83 5.26
C GLU A 121 -0.93 -17.02 4.86
N VAL A 122 -1.68 -16.94 3.76
CA VAL A 122 -2.41 -18.08 3.18
C VAL A 122 -1.43 -19.17 2.76
N GLU A 123 -0.36 -18.83 2.07
CA GLU A 123 0.68 -19.78 1.66
C GLU A 123 1.28 -20.48 2.89
N ARG A 124 1.68 -19.72 3.90
CA ARG A 124 2.26 -20.26 5.14
C ARG A 124 1.33 -21.25 5.85
N THR A 125 0.03 -20.95 5.91
CA THR A 125 -0.94 -21.76 6.68
C THR A 125 -1.51 -22.93 5.90
N CYS A 126 -1.55 -22.85 4.58
CA CYS A 126 -2.16 -23.85 3.70
C CYS A 126 -1.15 -24.62 2.82
N SER A 127 0.15 -24.43 3.03
CA SER A 127 1.22 -25.02 2.19
C SER A 127 1.13 -26.54 2.04
N THR A 128 0.72 -27.24 3.08
CA THR A 128 0.58 -28.71 3.07
C THR A 128 -0.57 -29.19 2.19
N THR A 129 -1.71 -28.49 2.24
CA THR A 129 -2.92 -28.90 1.51
C THR A 129 -3.02 -28.26 0.13
N LYS A 130 -2.33 -27.16 -0.08
CA LYS A 130 -2.43 -26.29 -1.26
C LYS A 130 -3.88 -25.93 -1.60
N LYS A 131 -4.73 -25.82 -0.57
CA LYS A 131 -6.15 -25.47 -0.72
C LYS A 131 -6.47 -24.21 0.05
N ALA A 132 -6.81 -23.14 -0.66
CA ALA A 132 -7.11 -21.83 -0.10
C ALA A 132 -8.57 -21.42 -0.39
N THR A 133 -9.42 -21.61 0.59
CA THR A 133 -10.84 -21.22 0.55
C THR A 133 -11.06 -19.85 1.20
N GLN A 134 -12.24 -19.31 1.05
CA GLN A 134 -12.65 -18.04 1.70
C GLN A 134 -12.35 -17.99 3.20
N LYS A 135 -12.51 -19.12 3.92
CA LYS A 135 -12.20 -19.22 5.36
C LYS A 135 -10.71 -19.03 5.65
N HIS A 136 -9.84 -19.54 4.77
CA HIS A 136 -8.39 -19.35 4.90
C HIS A 136 -7.99 -17.91 4.67
N PHE A 137 -8.58 -17.24 3.67
CA PHE A 137 -8.38 -15.80 3.46
C PHE A 137 -8.93 -14.96 4.61
N ALA A 138 -10.09 -15.34 5.17
CA ALA A 138 -10.65 -14.67 6.35
C ALA A 138 -9.70 -14.76 7.55
N LYS A 139 -9.10 -15.93 7.78
CA LYS A 139 -8.11 -16.13 8.84
C LYS A 139 -6.84 -15.34 8.56
N ALA A 140 -6.27 -15.45 7.36
CA ALA A 140 -5.06 -14.74 6.97
C ALA A 140 -5.22 -13.21 7.11
N PHE A 141 -6.39 -12.68 6.74
CA PHE A 141 -6.71 -11.27 6.97
C PHE A 141 -6.71 -10.92 8.45
N ALA A 142 -7.37 -11.70 9.30
CA ALA A 142 -7.40 -11.46 10.74
C ALA A 142 -5.99 -11.50 11.37
N ASP A 143 -5.16 -12.43 10.92
CA ASP A 143 -3.80 -12.60 11.44
C ASP A 143 -2.85 -11.47 10.96
N THR A 144 -3.09 -10.91 9.77
CA THR A 144 -2.25 -9.85 9.20
C THR A 144 -2.73 -8.43 9.53
N ALA A 145 -4.04 -8.22 9.63
CA ALA A 145 -4.68 -6.92 9.89
C ALA A 145 -4.95 -6.66 11.37
N GLY A 146 -4.48 -7.51 12.26
CA GLY A 146 -4.80 -7.50 13.69
C GLY A 146 -4.53 -6.21 14.45
N PHE A 147 -3.83 -5.26 13.86
CA PHE A 147 -3.56 -3.93 14.41
C PHE A 147 -4.28 -2.80 13.65
N ASP A 148 -4.84 -3.07 12.46
CA ASP A 148 -5.60 -2.10 11.68
C ASP A 148 -7.08 -2.12 12.12
N ARG A 149 -7.62 -0.97 12.48
CA ARG A 149 -9.03 -0.77 12.88
C ARG A 149 -9.98 -0.89 11.68
N GLN A 150 -9.91 -1.97 10.91
CA GLN A 150 -10.77 -2.14 9.74
C GLN A 150 -12.18 -2.62 10.12
N PRO A 151 -13.23 -2.07 9.52
CA PRO A 151 -14.59 -2.50 9.79
C PRO A 151 -14.87 -3.87 9.19
N GLY A 152 -14.85 -4.90 10.02
CA GLY A 152 -15.24 -6.25 9.62
C GLY A 152 -14.27 -6.97 8.69
N ASN A 153 -14.35 -8.29 8.66
CA ASN A 153 -13.54 -9.13 7.78
C ASN A 153 -14.26 -9.29 6.42
N PRO A 154 -13.69 -8.77 5.31
CA PRO A 154 -14.36 -8.79 4.02
C PRO A 154 -14.56 -10.21 3.46
N PHE A 155 -13.78 -11.18 3.93
CA PHE A 155 -13.93 -12.58 3.55
C PHE A 155 -14.98 -13.32 4.39
N SER A 156 -15.41 -12.78 5.52
CA SER A 156 -16.50 -13.34 6.32
C SER A 156 -17.87 -12.78 5.95
N ALA A 157 -17.93 -11.72 5.14
CA ALA A 157 -19.17 -11.13 4.70
C ALA A 157 -19.94 -12.08 3.78
N VAL A 158 -21.23 -12.29 4.05
CA VAL A 158 -22.13 -13.08 3.22
C VAL A 158 -22.52 -12.29 1.96
N GLU A 159 -22.73 -10.99 2.12
CA GLU A 159 -23.15 -10.11 1.04
C GLU A 159 -22.00 -9.74 0.10
N PRO A 160 -22.30 -9.44 -1.18
CA PRO A 160 -21.34 -8.90 -2.11
C PRO A 160 -20.80 -7.53 -1.64
N ILE A 161 -19.51 -7.31 -1.84
CA ILE A 161 -18.89 -6.02 -1.55
C ILE A 161 -19.45 -4.93 -2.48
N SER A 162 -19.98 -3.86 -1.89
CA SER A 162 -20.51 -2.71 -2.62
C SER A 162 -19.42 -1.71 -3.03
N VAL A 163 -19.73 -0.84 -3.97
CA VAL A 163 -18.82 0.24 -4.41
C VAL A 163 -18.56 1.23 -3.28
N GLU A 164 -19.58 1.50 -2.45
CA GLU A 164 -19.48 2.39 -1.29
C GLU A 164 -18.49 1.86 -0.26
N GLN A 165 -18.42 0.54 -0.08
CA GLN A 165 -17.42 -0.08 0.80
C GLN A 165 -16.00 0.11 0.25
N LEU A 166 -15.80 -0.03 -1.07
CA LEU A 166 -14.51 0.26 -1.71
C LEU A 166 -14.11 1.72 -1.51
N ALA A 167 -15.04 2.65 -1.75
CA ALA A 167 -14.83 4.08 -1.56
C ALA A 167 -14.45 4.42 -0.12
N LYS A 168 -15.18 3.85 0.85
CA LYS A 168 -14.97 4.09 2.28
C LYS A 168 -13.57 3.67 2.73
N VAL A 169 -13.11 2.46 2.36
CA VAL A 169 -11.79 2.00 2.79
C VAL A 169 -10.67 2.79 2.12
N TYR A 170 -10.84 3.16 0.85
CA TYR A 170 -9.88 4.02 0.15
C TYR A 170 -9.78 5.39 0.82
N SER A 171 -10.91 6.04 1.09
CA SER A 171 -10.94 7.35 1.76
C SER A 171 -10.31 7.33 3.14
N SER A 172 -10.53 6.25 3.91
CA SER A 172 -9.92 6.08 5.24
C SER A 172 -8.40 6.06 5.15
N VAL A 173 -7.85 5.23 4.25
CA VAL A 173 -6.39 5.11 4.09
C VAL A 173 -5.75 6.40 3.57
N MET A 174 -6.41 7.09 2.63
CA MET A 174 -5.91 8.38 2.14
C MET A 174 -5.92 9.44 3.24
N HIS A 175 -6.97 9.48 4.06
CA HIS A 175 -7.06 10.39 5.20
C HIS A 175 -6.00 10.09 6.26
N GLU A 176 -5.79 8.82 6.61
CA GLU A 176 -4.75 8.39 7.56
C GLU A 176 -3.34 8.78 7.07
N ALA A 177 -3.12 8.76 5.75
CA ALA A 177 -1.86 9.19 5.13
C ALA A 177 -1.74 10.73 5.01
N GLY A 178 -2.68 11.51 5.55
CA GLY A 178 -2.69 12.98 5.41
C GLY A 178 -2.93 13.47 3.97
N LEU A 179 -3.45 12.61 3.11
CA LEU A 179 -3.71 12.91 1.70
C LEU A 179 -5.18 13.28 1.53
N ALA A 180 -5.45 14.46 0.97
CA ALA A 180 -6.81 14.85 0.61
C ALA A 180 -7.32 13.92 -0.49
N VAL A 181 -8.43 13.24 -0.25
CA VAL A 181 -9.18 12.59 -1.32
C VAL A 181 -9.83 13.73 -2.12
N GLY A 182 -9.31 13.99 -3.31
CA GLY A 182 -9.94 14.97 -4.21
C GLY A 182 -11.41 14.61 -4.33
N GLY A 183 -12.29 15.59 -4.02
CA GLY A 183 -13.72 15.36 -3.89
C GLY A 183 -14.26 14.62 -5.10
N ALA A 184 -14.73 13.41 -4.90
CA ALA A 184 -15.66 12.79 -5.81
C ALA A 184 -16.94 13.62 -5.70
N SER A 185 -17.15 14.49 -6.67
CA SER A 185 -18.49 15.04 -6.91
C SER A 185 -19.40 13.83 -7.19
N PHE A 186 -20.31 13.57 -6.26
CA PHE A 186 -21.39 12.61 -6.41
C PHE A 186 -22.40 13.14 -7.43
#